data_2064a858992f7a0bc9d293705c2f39d5
#
_entry.id   2064a858992f7a0bc9d293705c2f39d5
#
_cell.length_a   1.000
_cell.length_b   1.000
_cell.length_c   1.000
_cell.angle_alpha   90.00
_cell.angle_beta   90.00
_cell.angle_gamma   90.00
#
_symmetry.space_group_name_H-M   'P 1'
#
loop_
_entity.id
_entity.type
_entity.pdbx_description
1 polymer ?
#
loop_
_entity_poly.entity_id
_entity_poly.type
_entity_poly.pdbx_seq_one_letter_code
_entity_poly.pdbx_strand_id
1 'polypeptide(L)'
;MAQGQYANFAIITHSSSDFVLDFARVLPGVPKSQVKSRVILAPEHAKRLLAALQENIMRYEREFGQIKIPNQESRTIAPFGSNKGEA
;
A
#
# COMPACT_ATOMS: atom_id res chain seq x y z
N MET A 1 -0.24 -21.68 -10.15
CA MET A 1 0.28 -20.31 -9.97
C MET A 1 -0.85 -19.32 -9.90
N ALA A 2 -0.77 -18.39 -8.98
CA ALA A 2 -1.83 -17.42 -8.81
C ALA A 2 -1.83 -16.40 -9.93
N GLN A 3 -3.01 -15.95 -10.31
CA GLN A 3 -3.14 -14.87 -11.28
C GLN A 3 -2.85 -13.55 -10.59
N GLY A 4 -2.25 -12.63 -11.35
CA GLY A 4 -1.99 -11.30 -10.83
C GLY A 4 -3.23 -10.43 -10.87
N GLN A 5 -3.31 -9.54 -9.90
CA GLN A 5 -4.34 -8.51 -9.86
C GLN A 5 -3.67 -7.15 -9.86
N TYR A 6 -4.08 -6.29 -10.76
CA TYR A 6 -3.57 -4.94 -10.76
C TYR A 6 -4.35 -4.11 -9.75
N ALA A 7 -3.63 -3.42 -8.88
CA ALA A 7 -4.23 -2.53 -7.90
C ALA A 7 -3.42 -1.25 -7.86
N ASN A 8 -4.10 -0.13 -7.75
CA ASN A 8 -3.43 1.16 -7.61
C ASN A 8 -3.78 1.85 -6.31
N PHE A 9 -4.44 1.14 -5.40
CA PHE A 9 -4.87 1.71 -4.15
C PHE A 9 -4.96 0.60 -3.12
N ALA A 10 -4.60 0.90 -1.88
CA ALA A 10 -4.69 -0.09 -0.81
C ALA A 10 -5.29 0.57 0.41
N ILE A 11 -6.21 -0.14 1.05
CA ILE A 11 -6.79 0.28 2.31
C ILE A 11 -6.32 -0.73 3.35
N ILE A 12 -5.67 -0.23 4.39
CA ILE A 12 -5.10 -1.09 5.41
C ILE A 12 -5.74 -0.78 6.73
N THR A 13 -6.32 -1.79 7.35
CA THR A 13 -6.94 -1.67 8.66
C THR A 13 -6.42 -2.78 9.56
N HIS A 14 -6.68 -2.66 10.85
CA HIS A 14 -6.18 -3.67 11.77
C HIS A 14 -7.09 -3.79 12.99
N SER A 15 -6.98 -4.93 13.62
CA SER A 15 -7.49 -5.16 14.96
C SER A 15 -6.32 -5.58 15.85
N SER A 16 -6.62 -6.03 17.06
CA SER A 16 -5.56 -6.54 17.92
C SER A 16 -5.02 -7.89 17.42
N SER A 17 -5.76 -8.56 16.54
CA SER A 17 -5.41 -9.92 16.11
C SER A 17 -4.84 -9.98 14.71
N ASP A 18 -5.17 -9.04 13.85
CA ASP A 18 -4.74 -9.16 12.46
C ASP A 18 -4.75 -7.82 11.75
N PHE A 19 -4.14 -7.83 10.56
CA PHE A 19 -4.16 -6.72 9.63
C PHE A 19 -4.91 -7.15 8.38
N VAL A 20 -5.72 -6.25 7.85
CA VAL A 20 -6.48 -6.49 6.64
C VAL A 20 -5.99 -5.52 5.58
N LEU A 21 -5.52 -6.08 4.47
CA LEU A 21 -5.03 -5.30 3.34
C LEU A 21 -6.00 -5.50 2.19
N ASP A 22 -6.72 -4.44 1.85
CA ASP A 22 -7.65 -4.47 0.71
C ASP A 22 -7.02 -3.74 -0.45
N PHE A 23 -6.76 -4.48 -1.52
CA PHE A 23 -6.18 -3.91 -2.72
C PHE A 23 -7.29 -3.60 -3.69
N ALA A 24 -7.32 -2.36 -4.14
CA ALA A 24 -8.42 -1.87 -4.92
C ALA A 24 -7.92 -1.24 -6.22
N ARG A 25 -8.82 -1.16 -7.17
CA ARG A 25 -8.54 -0.49 -8.42
C ARG A 25 -9.48 0.70 -8.53
N VAL A 26 -8.88 1.87 -8.64
CA VAL A 26 -9.62 3.12 -8.79
C VAL A 26 -9.48 3.57 -10.23
N LEU A 27 -10.59 3.79 -10.90
CA LEU A 27 -10.61 4.18 -12.30
C LEU A 27 -11.22 5.57 -12.44
N PRO A 28 -10.66 6.40 -13.33
CA PRO A 28 -11.23 7.71 -13.59
C PRO A 28 -12.68 7.59 -14.09
N GLY A 29 -13.55 8.45 -13.61
CA GLY A 29 -14.92 8.44 -14.03
C GLY A 29 -15.79 7.38 -13.38
N VAL A 30 -15.21 6.51 -12.60
CA VAL A 30 -15.95 5.48 -11.89
C VAL A 30 -16.10 5.93 -10.44
N PRO A 31 -17.32 6.13 -9.97
CA PRO A 31 -17.52 6.72 -8.64
C PRO A 31 -17.11 5.83 -7.49
N LYS A 32 -17.01 4.53 -7.70
CA LYS A 32 -16.66 3.62 -6.62
C LYS A 32 -15.44 2.84 -7.00
N SER A 33 -14.53 2.68 -6.05
CA SER A 33 -13.42 1.78 -6.23
C SER A 33 -13.89 0.35 -6.01
N GLN A 34 -13.19 -0.58 -6.63
CA GLN A 34 -13.50 -1.99 -6.46
C GLN A 34 -12.37 -2.67 -5.73
N VAL A 35 -12.70 -3.37 -4.66
CA VAL A 35 -11.72 -4.19 -3.96
C VAL A 35 -11.50 -5.44 -4.81
N LYS A 36 -10.25 -5.65 -5.22
CA LYS A 36 -9.89 -6.78 -6.05
C LYS A 36 -9.35 -7.94 -5.25
N SER A 37 -8.72 -7.66 -4.13
CA SER A 37 -8.16 -8.70 -3.30
C SER A 37 -8.14 -8.24 -1.86
N ARG A 38 -8.41 -9.17 -0.97
CA ARG A 38 -8.27 -8.93 0.46
C ARG A 38 -7.30 -9.95 1.03
N VAL A 39 -6.31 -9.47 1.75
CA VAL A 39 -5.33 -10.34 2.40
C VAL A 39 -5.35 -10.04 3.88
N ILE A 40 -5.44 -11.07 4.68
CA ILE A 40 -5.47 -10.94 6.13
C ILE A 40 -4.18 -11.55 6.67
N LEU A 41 -3.46 -10.77 7.46
CA LEU A 41 -2.16 -11.18 7.97
C LEU A 41 -2.15 -11.09 9.49
N ALA A 42 -1.47 -12.04 10.12
CA ALA A 42 -1.11 -11.87 11.52
C ALA A 42 -0.19 -10.66 11.65
N PRO A 43 -0.19 -10.00 12.82
CA PRO A 43 0.65 -8.81 12.98
C PRO A 43 2.12 -9.05 12.70
N GLU A 44 2.61 -10.20 13.08
CA GLU A 44 3.99 -10.57 12.83
C GLU A 44 4.32 -10.59 11.35
N HIS A 45 3.40 -11.15 10.55
CA HIS A 45 3.61 -11.21 9.10
C HIS A 45 3.45 -9.86 8.44
N ALA A 46 2.60 -9.01 9.00
CA ALA A 46 2.49 -7.66 8.48
C ALA A 46 3.81 -6.91 8.63
N LYS A 47 4.46 -7.11 9.75
CA LYS A 47 5.76 -6.50 9.98
C LYS A 47 6.82 -7.03 9.03
N ARG A 48 6.79 -8.33 8.78
CA ARG A 48 7.71 -8.92 7.82
C ARG A 48 7.47 -8.43 6.40
N LEU A 49 6.18 -8.26 6.04
CA LEU A 49 5.85 -7.72 4.75
C LEU A 49 6.39 -6.30 4.58
N LEU A 50 6.24 -5.48 5.61
CA LEU A 50 6.79 -4.13 5.56
C LEU A 50 8.29 -4.14 5.30
N ALA A 51 9.02 -4.97 6.03
CA ALA A 51 10.47 -5.02 5.87
C ALA A 51 10.87 -5.51 4.49
N ALA A 52 10.18 -6.54 3.99
CA ALA A 52 10.50 -7.10 2.68
C ALA A 52 10.19 -6.10 1.57
N LEU A 53 9.06 -5.41 1.68
CA LEU A 53 8.70 -4.42 0.68
C LEU A 53 9.68 -3.26 0.69
N GLN A 54 10.06 -2.81 1.87
CA GLN A 54 11.02 -1.72 1.99
C GLN A 54 12.35 -2.08 1.35
N GLU A 55 12.82 -3.29 1.59
CA GLU A 55 14.08 -3.74 1.00
C GLU A 55 14.01 -3.78 -0.52
N ASN A 56 12.90 -4.26 -1.05
CA ASN A 56 12.74 -4.33 -2.50
C ASN A 56 12.64 -2.95 -3.12
N ILE A 57 11.98 -2.02 -2.46
CA ILE A 57 11.92 -0.65 -2.94
C ILE A 57 13.31 -0.04 -2.96
N MET A 58 14.10 -0.28 -1.94
CA MET A 58 15.47 0.26 -1.89
C MET A 58 16.32 -0.31 -3.02
N ARG A 59 16.19 -1.59 -3.31
CA ARG A 59 16.92 -2.19 -4.42
C ARG A 59 16.49 -1.63 -5.75
N TYR A 60 15.18 -1.45 -5.91
CA TYR A 60 14.64 -0.87 -7.13
C TYR A 60 15.23 0.52 -7.35
N GLU A 61 15.23 1.33 -6.29
CA GLU A 61 15.70 2.71 -6.42
C GLU A 61 17.18 2.80 -6.70
N ARG A 62 17.96 1.85 -6.19
CA ARG A 62 19.39 1.81 -6.53
C ARG A 62 19.64 1.53 -7.99
N GLU A 63 18.79 0.71 -8.57
CA GLU A 63 18.99 0.28 -9.96
C GLU A 63 18.32 1.20 -10.97
N PHE A 64 17.15 1.68 -10.66
CA PHE A 64 16.34 2.42 -11.63
C PHE A 64 16.09 3.87 -11.25
N GLY A 65 16.52 4.29 -10.08
CA GLY A 65 16.32 5.65 -9.64
C GLY A 65 15.16 5.77 -8.68
N GLN A 66 15.05 6.93 -8.08
CA GLN A 66 14.08 7.17 -7.03
C GLN A 66 12.66 7.12 -7.58
N ILE A 67 11.79 6.43 -6.87
CA ILE A 67 10.38 6.41 -7.20
C ILE A 67 9.76 7.73 -6.80
N LYS A 68 9.10 8.38 -7.75
CA LYS A 68 8.44 9.65 -7.48
C LYS A 68 6.95 9.41 -7.35
N ILE A 69 6.36 10.05 -6.37
CA ILE A 69 4.95 9.91 -6.12
C ILE A 69 4.26 11.20 -6.56
N PRO A 70 3.54 11.17 -7.68
CA PRO A 70 2.87 12.38 -8.16
C PRO A 70 1.72 12.76 -7.25
N ASN A 71 1.44 14.04 -7.16
CA ASN A 71 0.33 14.57 -6.39
C ASN A 71 0.34 14.12 -4.95
N GLN A 72 1.54 13.94 -4.41
CA GLN A 72 1.68 13.47 -3.07
C GLN A 72 1.03 14.41 -2.07
N GLU A 73 1.10 15.68 -2.34
CA GLU A 73 0.56 16.67 -1.42
C GLU A 73 -0.95 16.58 -1.28
N SER A 74 -1.62 16.01 -2.23
CA SER A 74 -3.06 16.01 -2.18
C SER A 74 -3.62 14.93 -1.29
N ARG A 75 -2.79 14.22 -0.82
CA ARG A 75 -3.36 13.20 -0.10
C ARG A 75 -3.14 13.22 1.19
N THR A 76 -3.04 13.62 1.26
CA THR A 76 -2.85 13.49 2.31
C THR A 76 -3.42 12.66 3.07
N ILE A 77 -3.59 12.19 2.78
CA ILE A 77 -4.06 11.34 3.44
C ILE A 77 -3.24 10.59 3.94
N ALA A 78 -2.76 10.81 3.75
CA ALA A 78 -2.04 10.09 3.98
C ALA A 78 -1.68 9.79 4.85
N PRO A 79 -1.92 9.76 4.85
CA PRO A 79 -1.68 9.38 5.72
C PRO A 79 -0.81 8.73 6.14
N PHE A 80 -0.41 8.31 5.82
CA PHE A 80 0.38 7.73 6.59
C PHE A 80 1.65 8.38 6.64
N GLY A 81 1.61 8.73 7.03
CA GLY A 81 2.45 9.14 7.16
C GLY A 81 2.88 10.21 7.34
N SER A 82 2.68 10.60 7.29
CA SER A 82 2.85 11.38 7.43
C SER A 82 2.88 12.06 8.11
N ASN A 83 2.74 12.09 8.20
CA ASN A 83 2.59 12.59 8.90
C ASN A 83 3.05 13.05 9.45
N LYS A 84 3.17 13.26 9.34
CA LYS A 84 3.44 13.66 9.89
C LYS A 84 3.83 13.88 10.56
N GLY A 85 3.82 13.99 10.41
CA GLY A 85 3.96 14.11 11.11
C GLY A 85 4.46 14.00 11.46
N GLU A 86 4.29 13.81 11.22
CA GLU A 86 4.50 13.64 11.57
C GLU A 86 5.12 13.54 11.80
N ALA A 87 5.25 13.81 11.67
CA ALA A 87 5.62 13.59 11.89
C ALA A 87 5.87 13.53 12.10
#